data_ca6c168cf9b0ef61239ca4ffd391c7ea
#
_entry.id   ca6c168cf9b0ef61239ca4ffd391c7ea
#
_cell.length_a   1.000
_cell.length_b   1.000
_cell.length_c   1.000
_cell.angle_alpha   90.00
_cell.angle_beta   90.00
_cell.angle_gamma   90.00
#
_symmetry.space_group_name_H-M   'P 1'
#
loop_
_entity.id
_entity.type
_entity.pdbx_description
1 polymer ?
#
loop_
_entity_poly.entity_id
_entity_poly.type
_entity_poly.pdbx_seq_one_letter_code
_entity_poly.pdbx_strand_id
1 'polypeptide(L)' 'MTTSLLEDDEAERIAGDLAAKYGEDAIPYVRARADRAQEVGDELAWSAWQAVLDATESLLSRHESE' A
#
# COMPACT_ATOMS: atom_id res chain seq x y z
N MET A 1 -10.70 13.95 16.67
CA MET A 1 -10.55 12.67 16.12
C MET A 1 -10.29 12.66 14.64
N THR A 2 -9.35 11.98 14.22
CA THR A 2 -9.00 12.00 12.87
C THR A 2 -9.83 11.10 12.05
N THR A 3 -10.09 11.48 10.87
CA THR A 3 -10.89 10.68 10.05
C THR A 3 -10.19 10.43 8.76
N SER A 4 -9.04 9.91 8.80
CA SER A 4 -8.38 9.60 7.61
C SER A 4 -9.06 8.44 6.96
N LEU A 5 -9.06 8.38 5.68
CA LEU A 5 -9.62 7.30 4.94
C LEU A 5 -8.94 6.01 5.27
N LEU A 6 -7.63 6.07 5.36
CA LEU A 6 -6.86 4.93 5.76
C LEU A 6 -5.98 5.32 6.90
N GLU A 7 -6.18 4.68 8.02
CA GLU A 7 -5.29 4.88 9.13
C GLU A 7 -4.06 4.03 8.93
N ASP A 8 -3.02 4.33 9.67
CA ASP A 8 -1.77 3.59 9.55
C ASP A 8 -1.99 2.10 9.75
N ASP A 9 -2.84 1.75 10.70
CA ASP A 9 -3.11 0.36 10.98
C ASP A 9 -3.77 -0.32 9.81
N GLU A 10 -4.66 0.38 9.17
CA GLU A 10 -5.37 -0.18 8.05
C GLU A 10 -4.45 -0.39 6.86
N ALA A 11 -3.60 0.58 6.60
CA ALA A 11 -2.65 0.46 5.51
C ALA A 11 -1.71 -0.70 5.76
N GLU A 12 -1.28 -0.85 6.99
CA GLU A 12 -0.38 -1.95 7.33
C GLU A 12 -1.07 -3.30 7.20
N ARG A 13 -2.33 -3.35 7.57
CA ARG A 13 -3.06 -4.59 7.46
C ARG A 13 -3.24 -5.00 6.00
N ILE A 14 -3.59 -4.05 5.16
CA ILE A 14 -3.72 -4.33 3.74
C ILE A 14 -2.38 -4.75 3.16
N ALA A 15 -1.33 -4.04 3.52
CA ALA A 15 0.01 -4.38 3.04
C ALA A 15 0.42 -5.77 3.48
N GLY A 16 0.09 -6.13 4.72
CA GLY A 16 0.41 -7.45 5.22
C GLY A 16 -0.31 -8.54 4.46
N ASP A 17 -1.58 -8.31 4.17
CA ASP A 17 -2.36 -9.27 3.39
C ASP A 17 -1.79 -9.42 1.99
N LEU A 18 -1.44 -8.32 1.36
CA LEU A 18 -0.91 -8.36 0.01
C LEU A 18 0.47 -9.02 -0.02
N ALA A 19 1.29 -8.70 0.96
CA ALA A 19 2.61 -9.30 1.03
C ALA A 19 2.52 -10.80 1.26
N ALA A 20 1.57 -11.23 2.07
CA ALA A 20 1.40 -12.64 2.32
C ALA A 20 0.87 -13.37 1.09
N LYS A 21 0.06 -12.69 0.30
CA LYS A 21 -0.55 -13.29 -0.85
C LYS A 21 0.35 -13.28 -2.08
N TYR A 22 1.03 -12.17 -2.30
CA TYR A 22 1.80 -11.98 -3.51
C TYR A 22 3.31 -11.91 -3.30
N GLY A 23 3.75 -11.79 -2.06
CA GLY A 23 5.17 -11.62 -1.81
C GLY A 23 5.68 -10.35 -2.44
N GLU A 24 6.78 -10.44 -3.13
CA GLU A 24 7.39 -9.27 -3.76
C GLU A 24 6.51 -8.69 -4.85
N ASP A 25 5.63 -9.50 -5.40
CA ASP A 25 4.72 -9.01 -6.44
C ASP A 25 3.70 -8.03 -5.88
N ALA A 26 3.60 -7.94 -4.56
CA ALA A 26 2.70 -6.97 -3.96
C ALA A 26 3.07 -5.54 -4.34
N ILE A 27 4.36 -5.26 -4.49
CA ILE A 27 4.79 -3.91 -4.82
C ILE A 27 4.27 -3.47 -6.19
N PRO A 28 4.51 -4.20 -7.27
CA PRO A 28 3.97 -3.79 -8.55
C PRO A 28 2.45 -3.80 -8.57
N TYR A 29 1.84 -4.68 -7.77
CA TYR A 29 0.39 -4.71 -7.69
C TYR A 29 -0.15 -3.39 -7.12
N VAL A 30 0.41 -2.95 -5.99
CA VAL A 30 -0.04 -1.71 -5.36
C VAL A 30 0.29 -0.52 -6.24
N ARG A 31 1.46 -0.54 -6.85
CA ARG A 31 1.88 0.56 -7.70
C ARG A 31 0.92 0.73 -8.89
N ALA A 32 0.49 -0.38 -9.46
CA ALA A 32 -0.46 -0.32 -10.56
C ALA A 32 -1.78 0.27 -10.11
N ARG A 33 -2.20 -0.04 -8.89
CA ARG A 33 -3.44 0.52 -8.37
C ARG A 33 -3.31 2.03 -8.15
N ALA A 34 -2.17 2.45 -7.64
CA ALA A 34 -1.94 3.87 -7.42
C ALA A 34 -1.91 4.62 -8.75
N ASP A 35 -1.26 4.04 -9.75
CA ASP A 35 -1.20 4.64 -11.07
C ASP A 35 -2.58 4.79 -11.66
N ARG A 36 -3.40 3.79 -11.49
CA ARG A 36 -4.75 3.83 -12.03
C ARG A 36 -5.55 4.93 -11.35
N ALA A 37 -5.41 5.05 -10.04
CA ALA A 37 -6.11 6.10 -9.31
C ALA A 37 -5.69 7.48 -9.81
N GLN A 38 -4.41 7.64 -10.10
CA GLN A 38 -3.90 8.90 -10.61
C GLN A 38 -4.46 9.20 -11.99
N GLU A 39 -4.55 8.18 -12.81
CA GLU A 39 -5.07 8.34 -14.17
C GLU A 39 -6.49 8.84 -14.18
N VAL A 40 -7.31 8.34 -13.28
CA VAL A 40 -8.71 8.75 -13.24
C VAL A 40 -8.93 9.97 -12.38
N GLY A 41 -7.87 10.50 -11.77
CA GLY A 41 -7.98 11.70 -10.97
C GLY A 41 -8.55 11.47 -9.60
N ASP A 42 -8.45 10.27 -9.08
CA ASP A 42 -8.98 9.93 -7.77
C ASP A 42 -7.90 10.12 -6.72
N GLU A 43 -7.80 11.34 -6.22
CA GLU A 43 -6.73 11.68 -5.29
C GLU A 43 -6.82 10.95 -3.98
N LEU A 44 -8.03 10.69 -3.53
CA LEU A 44 -8.20 9.98 -2.28
C LEU A 44 -7.70 8.54 -2.40
N ALA A 45 -8.07 7.89 -3.48
CA ALA A 45 -7.62 6.54 -3.71
C ALA A 45 -6.10 6.50 -3.92
N TRP A 46 -5.58 7.48 -4.64
CA TRP A 46 -4.14 7.54 -4.88
C TRP A 46 -3.39 7.66 -3.57
N SER A 47 -3.84 8.55 -2.69
CA SER A 47 -3.24 8.73 -1.39
C SER A 47 -3.26 7.46 -0.57
N ALA A 48 -4.40 6.78 -0.59
CA ALA A 48 -4.55 5.55 0.15
C ALA A 48 -3.60 4.47 -0.37
N TRP A 49 -3.49 4.36 -1.69
CA TRP A 49 -2.58 3.37 -2.26
C TRP A 49 -1.13 3.70 -1.98
N GLN A 50 -0.79 4.99 -1.90
CA GLN A 50 0.56 5.38 -1.54
C GLN A 50 0.91 4.94 -0.14
N ALA A 51 -0.03 5.06 0.78
CA ALA A 51 0.19 4.60 2.15
C ALA A 51 0.40 3.09 2.18
N VAL A 52 -0.40 2.37 1.40
CA VAL A 52 -0.25 0.92 1.33
C VAL A 52 1.08 0.55 0.69
N LEU A 53 1.50 1.28 -0.31
CA LEU A 53 2.77 1.03 -0.97
C LEU A 53 3.93 1.21 0.01
N ASP A 54 3.89 2.30 0.77
CA ASP A 54 4.92 2.54 1.77
C ASP A 54 4.98 1.41 2.79
N ALA A 55 3.83 0.98 3.26
CA ALA A 55 3.78 -0.10 4.23
C ALA A 55 4.28 -1.40 3.64
N THR A 56 3.94 -1.66 2.39
CA THR A 56 4.36 -2.88 1.72
C THR A 56 5.87 -2.89 1.54
N GLU A 57 6.43 -1.78 1.11
CA GLU A 57 7.87 -1.69 0.92
C GLU A 57 8.60 -1.86 2.25
N SER A 58 8.03 -1.29 3.29
CA SER A 58 8.63 -1.39 4.60
C SER A 58 8.64 -2.82 5.11
N LEU A 59 7.54 -3.53 4.89
CA LEU A 59 7.44 -4.91 5.32
C LEU A 59 8.44 -5.79 4.57
N LEU A 60 8.52 -5.63 3.28
CA LEU A 60 9.41 -6.46 2.48
C LEU A 60 10.87 -6.12 2.73
N SER A 61 11.13 -4.86 2.97
CA SER A 61 12.48 -4.43 3.28
C SER A 61 12.96 -5.00 4.60
N ARG A 62 12.09 -5.03 5.58
CA ARG A 62 12.39 -5.60 6.86
C ARG A 62 12.73 -7.07 6.74
N HIS A 63 12.01 -7.74 5.87
CA HIS A 63 12.22 -9.15 5.62
C HIS A 63 13.60 -9.38 5.05
N GLU A 64 14.01 -8.51 4.18
CA GLU A 64 15.28 -8.65 3.52
C GLU A 64 16.44 -8.32 4.41
N SER A 65 16.27 -7.42 5.32
CA SER A 65 17.34 -7.00 6.16
C SER A 65 17.77 -8.06 7.12
N GLU A 66 17.07 -9.10 7.22
CA GLU A 66 17.48 -10.21 8.06
C GLU A 66 18.67 -10.93 7.49
#